data_14f2eca468e78bdb32cf022877d2f586
#
_entry.id   14f2eca468e78bdb32cf022877d2f586
#
_cell.length_a   1.000
_cell.length_b   1.000
_cell.length_c   1.000
_cell.angle_alpha   90.00
_cell.angle_beta   90.00
_cell.angle_gamma   90.00
#
_symmetry.space_group_name_H-M   'P 1'
#
loop_
_entity.id
_entity.type
_entity.pdbx_description
1 polymer ?
#
loop_
_entity_poly.entity_id
_entity_poly.type
_entity_poly.pdbx_seq_one_letter_code
_entity_poly.pdbx_strand_id
1 'polypeptide(L)'
;MKSKQFRLTCALAAPLLAIAAIAAQASTASAAPLGHGSRVLYVSPKAQWKAKDQSCRNAAFRTISSAVKAAPAWGTVVVCPGTYHEQVVLAKPLNLRGQRAVINEAGVKPGFSVTLPGQGKQAIYAAVVIVSSNDTISGFTVTNAQGEGILAAGLGKTITGLDITGNSVVHNDLGGGVPPKSKYFECAAEGTTPGDCGEGVHFAGGVANSTIHGNYVANNSGGILLSDDVGPTHNNLIEGNTVTGNTTDCGITVPGHNPNALNKKGVPQPAVAGVYKNVIKGNVVTNNGVKGEGAGVLFANAQAGTASYDNLVQGNYIAGNGLAGVTMHAHTIKKGQFEDLSGNVITGNAIGKNNLDGDTLDGPPGPSDLVTTGVLVFSGGTRVTVVISHNFISNNMVGIWLSKPVKASGLATNVFSNVNTPISGNH
;
A
#
# COMPACT_ATOMS: atom_id res chain seq x y z
N MET A 1 -19.42 -0.99 -32.84
CA MET A 1 -19.58 -0.70 -31.40
C MET A 1 -18.41 -1.35 -30.67
N LYS A 2 -17.47 -0.56 -30.19
CA LYS A 2 -16.33 -1.05 -29.39
C LYS A 2 -16.84 -1.21 -27.97
N SER A 3 -16.82 -2.42 -27.43
CA SER A 3 -17.10 -2.68 -26.01
C SER A 3 -16.02 -1.97 -25.19
N LYS A 4 -16.38 -0.89 -24.51
CA LYS A 4 -15.52 -0.34 -23.45
C LYS A 4 -15.45 -1.40 -22.35
N GLN A 5 -14.25 -1.88 -22.08
CA GLN A 5 -14.01 -2.73 -20.90
C GLN A 5 -14.27 -1.89 -19.67
N PHE A 6 -15.17 -2.34 -18.83
CA PHE A 6 -15.40 -1.78 -17.50
C PHE A 6 -14.14 -1.98 -16.67
N ARG A 7 -13.56 -0.91 -16.23
CA ARG A 7 -12.56 -0.90 -15.17
C ARG A 7 -13.30 -0.64 -13.87
N LEU A 8 -13.51 -1.65 -13.11
CA LEU A 8 -14.07 -1.55 -11.77
C LEU A 8 -13.23 -2.38 -10.84
N THR A 9 -12.73 -1.74 -9.86
CA THR A 9 -11.85 -2.32 -8.87
C THR A 9 -12.55 -2.46 -7.54
N CYS A 10 -12.60 -3.63 -6.92
CA CYS A 10 -12.81 -3.94 -5.53
C CYS A 10 -13.85 -4.96 -5.13
N ALA A 11 -13.62 -5.84 -4.29
CA ALA A 11 -14.46 -6.85 -3.90
C ALA A 11 -14.77 -7.53 -2.72
N LEU A 12 -15.18 -8.49 -2.29
CA LEU A 12 -15.98 -8.95 -1.21
C LEU A 12 -15.83 -10.38 -0.74
N ALA A 13 -16.17 -10.73 0.46
CA ALA A 13 -16.91 -11.88 0.86
C ALA A 13 -17.15 -12.28 2.32
N ALA A 14 -17.96 -13.18 2.64
CA ALA A 14 -18.77 -13.39 3.81
C ALA A 14 -18.64 -14.64 4.67
N PRO A 15 -19.56 -14.92 5.57
CA PRO A 15 -19.42 -14.79 7.02
C PRO A 15 -19.46 -16.13 7.77
N LEU A 16 -19.20 -16.13 9.02
CA LEU A 16 -20.08 -16.55 10.12
C LEU A 16 -19.44 -16.21 11.46
N LEU A 17 -20.30 -15.75 12.37
CA LEU A 17 -19.90 -15.35 13.71
C LEU A 17 -18.96 -16.34 14.38
N ALA A 18 -17.74 -15.91 14.59
CA ALA A 18 -17.04 -16.16 15.82
C ALA A 18 -16.54 -14.78 16.25
N ILE A 19 -17.20 -14.18 17.22
CA ILE A 19 -16.57 -13.15 18.05
C ILE A 19 -15.46 -13.90 18.81
N ALA A 20 -14.39 -14.21 18.10
CA ALA A 20 -13.13 -14.43 18.74
C ALA A 20 -12.67 -13.04 19.13
N ALA A 21 -12.67 -12.74 20.42
CA ALA A 21 -11.92 -11.63 20.95
C ALA A 21 -10.51 -11.78 20.39
N ILE A 22 -10.18 -10.96 19.39
CA ILE A 22 -8.80 -10.73 18.99
C ILE A 22 -8.25 -9.92 20.16
N ALA A 23 -7.78 -10.65 21.19
CA ALA A 23 -6.85 -10.08 22.12
C ALA A 23 -5.71 -9.58 21.24
N ALA A 24 -5.57 -8.27 21.14
CA ALA A 24 -4.41 -7.66 20.59
C ALA A 24 -3.22 -8.18 21.42
N GLN A 25 -2.61 -9.25 20.97
CA GLN A 25 -1.27 -9.55 21.39
C GLN A 25 -0.43 -8.43 20.80
N ALA A 26 -0.23 -7.41 21.61
CA ALA A 26 0.91 -6.54 21.41
C ALA A 26 2.11 -7.48 21.30
N SER A 27 2.55 -7.74 20.09
CA SER A 27 3.84 -8.36 19.87
C SER A 27 4.82 -7.35 20.45
N THR A 28 5.28 -7.65 21.65
CA THR A 28 6.48 -7.02 22.18
C THR A 28 7.53 -7.25 21.11
N ALA A 29 7.84 -6.19 20.37
CA ALA A 29 8.98 -6.19 19.49
C ALA A 29 10.15 -6.64 20.36
N SER A 30 10.63 -7.84 20.10
CA SER A 30 11.79 -8.38 20.79
C SER A 30 12.92 -7.43 20.46
N ALA A 31 13.33 -6.65 21.45
CA ALA A 31 14.51 -5.81 21.31
C ALA A 31 15.63 -6.72 20.81
N ALA A 32 16.17 -6.43 19.66
CA ALA A 32 17.32 -7.15 19.13
C ALA A 32 18.41 -7.19 20.21
N PRO A 33 19.11 -8.32 20.39
CA PRO A 33 20.12 -8.41 21.42
C PRO A 33 21.18 -7.33 21.21
N LEU A 34 21.30 -6.42 22.15
CA LEU A 34 22.36 -5.41 22.23
C LEU A 34 23.69 -6.14 22.50
N GLY A 35 24.36 -6.59 21.46
CA GLY A 35 25.49 -7.47 21.63
C GLY A 35 26.44 -7.61 20.44
N HIS A 36 26.57 -6.57 19.60
CA HIS A 36 27.75 -6.32 18.76
C HIS A 36 27.76 -4.81 18.54
N GLY A 37 28.82 -4.13 18.87
CA GLY A 37 28.91 -2.68 18.81
C GLY A 37 28.46 -2.15 17.44
N SER A 38 27.23 -1.60 17.39
CA SER A 38 26.61 -1.11 16.16
C SER A 38 27.45 0.05 15.64
N ARG A 39 28.24 -0.22 14.60
CA ARG A 39 29.04 0.83 13.97
C ARG A 39 28.08 1.86 13.36
N VAL A 40 28.24 3.09 13.77
CA VAL A 40 27.53 4.23 13.19
C VAL A 40 28.40 4.84 12.10
N LEU A 41 27.88 4.94 10.88
CA LEU A 41 28.51 5.60 9.75
C LEU A 41 27.76 6.90 9.43
N TYR A 42 28.49 7.92 9.04
CA TYR A 42 27.90 9.22 8.68
C TYR A 42 28.10 9.53 7.20
N VAL A 43 27.03 10.00 6.57
CA VAL A 43 26.99 10.42 5.17
C VAL A 43 26.78 11.93 5.09
N SER A 44 27.59 12.63 4.31
CA SER A 44 27.40 14.06 4.06
C SER A 44 27.87 14.41 2.64
N PRO A 45 27.17 15.28 1.90
CA PRO A 45 27.65 15.75 0.60
C PRO A 45 29.02 16.46 0.70
N LYS A 46 29.35 16.95 1.90
CA LYS A 46 30.62 17.63 2.23
C LYS A 46 31.66 16.71 2.89
N ALA A 47 31.44 15.38 2.87
CA ALA A 47 32.36 14.41 3.50
C ALA A 47 33.78 14.55 2.97
N GLN A 48 34.75 14.37 3.86
CA GLN A 48 36.17 14.46 3.54
C GLN A 48 36.82 13.09 3.57
N TRP A 49 37.69 12.83 2.61
CA TRP A 49 38.47 11.61 2.57
C TRP A 49 39.35 11.50 3.85
N LYS A 50 39.36 10.32 4.49
CA LYS A 50 40.04 10.05 5.77
C LYS A 50 39.39 10.71 7.00
N ALA A 51 38.16 11.19 6.92
CA ALA A 51 37.45 11.66 8.11
C ALA A 51 37.26 10.53 9.14
N LYS A 52 37.15 10.91 10.42
CA LYS A 52 37.00 9.96 11.53
C LYS A 52 35.61 9.31 11.59
N ASP A 53 34.67 9.78 10.75
CA ASP A 53 33.30 9.28 10.65
C ASP A 53 32.53 9.20 11.98
N GLN A 54 32.62 10.26 12.76
CA GLN A 54 32.01 10.33 14.09
C GLN A 54 30.82 11.29 14.20
N SER A 55 30.54 12.03 13.14
CA SER A 55 29.44 13.01 13.10
C SER A 55 29.24 13.56 11.68
N CYS A 56 28.20 14.34 11.48
CA CYS A 56 27.95 15.07 10.23
C CYS A 56 29.06 16.08 9.85
N ARG A 57 29.88 16.52 10.78
CA ARG A 57 30.99 17.45 10.51
C ARG A 57 32.21 16.76 9.94
N ASN A 58 32.38 15.49 10.26
CA ASN A 58 33.53 14.68 9.83
C ASN A 58 33.09 13.34 9.26
N ALA A 59 32.00 13.34 8.47
CA ALA A 59 31.48 12.18 7.75
C ALA A 59 32.51 11.63 6.76
N ALA A 60 32.60 10.31 6.64
CA ALA A 60 33.52 9.65 5.74
C ALA A 60 32.90 9.33 4.36
N PHE A 61 31.59 9.31 4.25
CA PHE A 61 30.89 8.92 3.05
C PHE A 61 30.17 10.11 2.39
N ARG A 62 30.22 10.21 1.07
CA ARG A 62 29.51 11.23 0.28
C ARG A 62 28.17 10.76 -0.25
N THR A 63 27.99 9.45 -0.40
CA THR A 63 26.77 8.82 -0.91
C THR A 63 26.20 7.85 0.11
N ILE A 64 24.89 7.74 0.15
CA ILE A 64 24.18 6.80 1.03
C ILE A 64 24.56 5.36 0.65
N SER A 65 24.55 5.05 -0.65
CA SER A 65 24.86 3.72 -1.17
C SER A 65 26.25 3.24 -0.77
N SER A 66 27.27 4.13 -0.74
CA SER A 66 28.62 3.77 -0.29
C SER A 66 28.67 3.44 1.21
N ALA A 67 27.95 4.18 2.03
CA ALA A 67 27.85 3.92 3.46
C ALA A 67 27.06 2.65 3.76
N VAL A 68 25.92 2.46 3.11
CA VAL A 68 25.10 1.23 3.19
C VAL A 68 25.92 0.00 2.81
N LYS A 69 26.72 0.07 1.75
CA LYS A 69 27.64 -1.01 1.35
C LYS A 69 28.69 -1.31 2.43
N ALA A 70 29.27 -0.28 3.03
CA ALA A 70 30.35 -0.38 4.04
C ALA A 70 29.84 -0.74 5.44
N ALA A 71 28.60 -0.44 5.77
CA ALA A 71 28.03 -0.74 7.07
C ALA A 71 27.96 -2.27 7.30
N PRO A 72 28.28 -2.74 8.51
CA PRO A 72 27.99 -4.13 8.88
C PRO A 72 26.46 -4.34 8.97
N ALA A 73 26.01 -5.59 8.90
CA ALA A 73 24.63 -5.92 9.26
C ALA A 73 24.32 -5.40 10.67
N TRP A 74 23.09 -4.90 10.87
CA TRP A 74 22.63 -4.24 12.10
C TRP A 74 23.33 -2.92 12.42
N GLY A 75 24.14 -2.39 11.49
CA GLY A 75 24.77 -1.08 11.61
C GLY A 75 23.76 0.05 11.43
N THR A 76 24.16 1.22 11.87
CA THR A 76 23.39 2.46 11.65
C THR A 76 24.10 3.36 10.64
N VAL A 77 23.38 3.83 9.65
CA VAL A 77 23.84 4.84 8.70
C VAL A 77 23.04 6.13 8.96
N VAL A 78 23.73 7.15 9.44
CA VAL A 78 23.17 8.49 9.67
C VAL A 78 23.44 9.36 8.45
N VAL A 79 22.40 9.78 7.77
CA VAL A 79 22.49 10.63 6.59
C VAL A 79 22.22 12.07 7.00
N CYS A 80 23.26 12.89 6.85
CA CYS A 80 23.28 14.29 7.24
C CYS A 80 22.45 15.17 6.31
N PRO A 81 22.09 16.39 6.70
CA PRO A 81 21.33 17.30 5.86
C PRO A 81 21.98 17.51 4.49
N GLY A 82 21.18 17.36 3.45
CA GLY A 82 21.62 17.50 2.05
C GLY A 82 20.72 16.75 1.09
N THR A 83 20.95 16.94 -0.20
CA THR A 83 20.27 16.23 -1.28
C THR A 83 21.20 15.18 -1.86
N TYR A 84 20.72 13.96 -1.99
CA TYR A 84 21.45 12.80 -2.50
C TYR A 84 20.74 12.28 -3.74
N HIS A 85 21.42 12.37 -4.88
CA HIS A 85 20.89 11.92 -6.17
C HIS A 85 21.34 10.49 -6.42
N GLU A 86 20.61 9.54 -5.85
CA GLU A 86 20.93 8.11 -5.97
C GLU A 86 19.72 7.22 -5.68
N GLN A 87 19.73 6.02 -6.24
CA GLN A 87 18.90 4.91 -5.78
C GLN A 87 19.58 4.23 -4.60
N VAL A 88 18.86 4.03 -3.51
CA VAL A 88 19.38 3.39 -2.29
C VAL A 88 18.84 1.98 -2.17
N VAL A 89 19.71 0.97 -2.04
CA VAL A 89 19.32 -0.45 -1.93
C VAL A 89 19.73 -1.02 -0.58
N LEU A 90 18.78 -1.50 0.22
CA LEU A 90 19.00 -2.23 1.47
C LEU A 90 18.88 -3.74 1.21
N ALA A 91 20.02 -4.44 1.27
CA ALA A 91 20.11 -5.88 1.04
C ALA A 91 20.65 -6.64 2.28
N LYS A 92 20.72 -5.99 3.42
CA LYS A 92 21.07 -6.55 4.73
C LYS A 92 20.46 -5.68 5.83
N PRO A 93 20.17 -6.24 7.03
CA PRO A 93 19.58 -5.48 8.14
C PRO A 93 20.37 -4.22 8.46
N LEU A 94 19.72 -3.05 8.37
CA LEU A 94 20.33 -1.75 8.65
C LEU A 94 19.33 -0.80 9.29
N ASN A 95 19.86 0.16 10.06
CA ASN A 95 19.12 1.32 10.52
C ASN A 95 19.57 2.55 9.72
N LEU A 96 18.78 2.93 8.71
CA LEU A 96 19.05 4.09 7.84
C LEU A 96 18.26 5.30 8.34
N ARG A 97 18.96 6.31 8.84
CA ARG A 97 18.36 7.50 9.50
C ARG A 97 18.73 8.79 8.80
N GLY A 98 17.75 9.49 8.28
CA GLY A 98 17.91 10.81 7.71
C GLY A 98 17.82 11.92 8.77
N GLN A 99 18.72 12.87 8.72
CA GLN A 99 18.64 14.11 9.48
C GLN A 99 18.31 15.26 8.53
N ARG A 100 17.04 15.43 8.16
CA ARG A 100 16.61 16.36 7.08
C ARG A 100 17.36 16.08 5.77
N ALA A 101 17.57 14.82 5.47
CA ALA A 101 18.19 14.35 4.23
C ALA A 101 17.13 14.12 3.17
N VAL A 102 17.46 14.47 1.93
CA VAL A 102 16.60 14.27 0.77
C VAL A 102 17.21 13.22 -0.13
N ILE A 103 16.51 12.13 -0.37
CA ILE A 103 16.81 11.19 -1.45
C ILE A 103 16.01 11.68 -2.66
N ASN A 104 16.70 12.14 -3.69
CA ASN A 104 16.10 12.67 -4.90
C ASN A 104 16.56 11.86 -6.10
N GLU A 105 15.66 11.06 -6.67
CA GLU A 105 15.98 10.17 -7.79
C GLU A 105 15.88 10.86 -9.16
N ALA A 106 15.62 12.16 -9.24
CA ALA A 106 15.51 12.85 -10.52
C ALA A 106 16.71 12.60 -11.44
N GLY A 107 16.47 11.98 -12.58
CA GLY A 107 17.48 11.65 -13.58
C GLY A 107 18.45 10.51 -13.21
N VAL A 108 18.22 9.84 -12.09
CA VAL A 108 19.00 8.65 -11.70
C VAL A 108 18.55 7.45 -12.51
N LYS A 109 19.51 6.70 -13.05
CA LYS A 109 19.20 5.42 -13.70
C LYS A 109 19.12 4.32 -12.65
N PRO A 110 18.15 3.38 -12.75
CA PRO A 110 18.07 2.26 -11.84
C PRO A 110 19.38 1.46 -11.81
N GLY A 111 19.96 1.34 -10.63
CA GLY A 111 21.17 0.52 -10.39
C GLY A 111 20.83 -0.90 -9.94
N PHE A 112 19.61 -1.12 -9.47
CA PHE A 112 19.15 -2.43 -9.02
C PHE A 112 18.23 -3.09 -10.05
N SER A 113 18.33 -4.42 -10.15
CA SER A 113 17.48 -5.21 -11.04
C SER A 113 17.27 -6.60 -10.46
N VAL A 114 16.12 -7.20 -10.75
CA VAL A 114 15.77 -8.55 -10.36
C VAL A 114 15.60 -9.43 -11.59
N THR A 115 15.74 -10.74 -11.44
CA THR A 115 15.40 -11.70 -12.48
C THR A 115 14.18 -12.48 -12.04
N LEU A 116 13.08 -12.33 -12.74
CA LEU A 116 11.82 -13.00 -12.43
C LEU A 116 11.60 -14.18 -13.38
N PRO A 117 11.05 -15.31 -12.88
CA PRO A 117 10.72 -16.46 -13.71
C PRO A 117 9.78 -16.06 -14.87
N GLY A 118 10.19 -16.40 -16.10
CA GLY A 118 9.40 -16.11 -17.31
C GLY A 118 9.46 -14.66 -17.82
N GLN A 119 9.95 -13.71 -17.01
CA GLN A 119 10.01 -12.30 -17.39
C GLN A 119 11.44 -11.80 -17.69
N GLY A 120 12.47 -12.54 -17.23
CA GLY A 120 13.87 -12.17 -17.40
C GLY A 120 14.31 -11.07 -16.42
N LYS A 121 15.36 -10.33 -16.80
CA LYS A 121 15.93 -9.27 -15.96
C LYS A 121 15.09 -8.00 -16.08
N GLN A 122 14.65 -7.47 -14.93
CA GLN A 122 13.85 -6.25 -14.78
C GLN A 122 14.63 -5.21 -13.98
N ALA A 123 14.68 -3.98 -14.46
CA ALA A 123 15.18 -2.86 -13.67
C ALA A 123 14.09 -2.44 -12.66
N ILE A 124 14.49 -2.07 -11.46
CA ILE A 124 13.57 -1.59 -10.42
C ILE A 124 13.67 -0.08 -10.31
N TYR A 125 12.56 0.57 -10.53
CA TYR A 125 12.44 2.03 -10.53
C TYR A 125 11.82 2.50 -9.22
N ALA A 126 12.64 2.59 -8.18
CA ALA A 126 12.26 3.09 -6.88
C ALA A 126 13.45 3.82 -6.24
N ALA A 127 13.20 4.93 -5.59
CA ALA A 127 14.28 5.70 -4.95
C ALA A 127 14.94 4.92 -3.81
N VAL A 128 14.15 4.14 -3.06
CA VAL A 128 14.64 3.23 -2.03
C VAL A 128 14.10 1.83 -2.28
N VAL A 129 14.99 0.84 -2.34
CA VAL A 129 14.65 -0.59 -2.53
C VAL A 129 15.07 -1.39 -1.30
N ILE A 130 14.17 -2.16 -0.72
CA ILE A 130 14.40 -3.01 0.44
C ILE A 130 14.20 -4.48 0.05
N VAL A 131 15.24 -5.28 0.16
CA VAL A 131 15.20 -6.72 -0.14
C VAL A 131 15.77 -7.57 1.02
N SER A 132 15.83 -7.00 2.22
CA SER A 132 16.28 -7.68 3.45
C SER A 132 15.29 -7.47 4.59
N SER A 133 15.39 -8.29 5.62
CA SER A 133 14.60 -8.18 6.84
C SER A 133 15.25 -7.25 7.86
N ASN A 134 14.43 -6.72 8.78
CA ASN A 134 14.86 -5.91 9.92
C ASN A 134 15.57 -4.62 9.52
N ASP A 135 15.09 -3.99 8.47
CA ASP A 135 15.53 -2.66 8.05
C ASP A 135 14.65 -1.58 8.66
N THR A 136 15.28 -0.51 9.12
CA THR A 136 14.58 0.72 9.51
C THR A 136 14.96 1.83 8.56
N ILE A 137 13.95 2.56 8.05
CA ILE A 137 14.13 3.79 7.26
C ILE A 137 13.36 4.91 7.92
N SER A 138 14.06 5.98 8.34
CA SER A 138 13.43 7.07 9.07
C SER A 138 14.00 8.45 8.78
N GLY A 139 13.13 9.47 8.82
CA GLY A 139 13.53 10.88 8.83
C GLY A 139 14.02 11.43 7.47
N PHE A 140 13.65 10.80 6.37
CA PHE A 140 13.96 11.24 5.00
C PHE A 140 12.82 12.02 4.36
N THR A 141 13.20 12.89 3.41
CA THR A 141 12.33 13.21 2.27
C THR A 141 12.76 12.32 1.11
N VAL A 142 11.83 11.55 0.53
CA VAL A 142 12.05 10.71 -0.65
C VAL A 142 11.22 11.28 -1.79
N THR A 143 11.86 11.66 -2.90
CA THR A 143 11.18 12.43 -3.94
C THR A 143 11.74 12.20 -5.34
N ASN A 144 10.90 12.49 -6.34
CA ASN A 144 11.23 12.44 -7.75
C ASN A 144 11.72 11.06 -8.25
N ALA A 145 11.26 10.00 -7.62
CA ALA A 145 11.43 8.67 -8.17
C ALA A 145 10.69 8.55 -9.51
N GLN A 146 11.24 7.77 -10.42
CA GLN A 146 10.61 7.51 -11.71
C GLN A 146 9.41 6.54 -11.58
N GLY A 147 9.42 5.70 -10.55
CA GLY A 147 8.34 4.86 -10.11
C GLY A 147 8.13 5.06 -8.60
N GLU A 148 8.33 4.02 -7.82
CA GLU A 148 8.07 3.99 -6.40
C GLU A 148 8.96 4.92 -5.55
N GLY A 149 8.41 5.51 -4.52
CA GLY A 149 9.23 6.20 -3.52
C GLY A 149 10.06 5.22 -2.70
N ILE A 150 9.43 4.29 -1.99
CA ILE A 150 10.05 3.22 -1.19
C ILE A 150 9.39 1.89 -1.56
N LEU A 151 10.16 0.97 -2.12
CA LEU A 151 9.72 -0.37 -2.49
C LEU A 151 10.34 -1.43 -1.57
N ALA A 152 9.55 -2.34 -1.05
CA ALA A 152 10.00 -3.53 -0.34
C ALA A 152 9.48 -4.80 -0.99
N ALA A 153 10.36 -5.76 -1.28
CA ALA A 153 10.00 -7.01 -1.94
C ALA A 153 10.82 -8.20 -1.45
N GLY A 154 10.15 -9.32 -1.19
CA GLY A 154 10.80 -10.55 -0.71
C GLY A 154 11.58 -11.31 -1.77
N LEU A 155 11.19 -11.21 -3.06
CA LEU A 155 11.86 -11.84 -4.20
C LEU A 155 12.12 -13.34 -4.01
N GLY A 156 11.06 -14.10 -3.73
CA GLY A 156 11.11 -15.55 -3.52
C GLY A 156 11.41 -15.98 -2.08
N LYS A 157 11.51 -15.05 -1.15
CA LYS A 157 11.56 -15.28 0.30
C LYS A 157 10.60 -14.32 1.01
N THR A 158 10.30 -14.54 2.28
CA THR A 158 9.58 -13.55 3.09
C THR A 158 10.59 -12.69 3.85
N ILE A 159 10.49 -11.38 3.69
CA ILE A 159 11.19 -10.38 4.51
C ILE A 159 10.26 -9.89 5.61
N THR A 160 10.82 -9.62 6.79
CA THR A 160 10.03 -9.27 8.00
C THR A 160 10.74 -8.21 8.81
N GLY A 161 10.00 -7.57 9.73
CA GLY A 161 10.58 -6.64 10.69
C GLY A 161 11.05 -5.32 10.06
N LEU A 162 10.42 -4.93 8.95
CA LEU A 162 10.67 -3.62 8.37
C LEU A 162 9.98 -2.54 9.20
N ASP A 163 10.65 -1.41 9.37
CA ASP A 163 10.12 -0.22 10.03
C ASP A 163 10.35 1.02 9.16
N ILE A 164 9.29 1.44 8.46
CA ILE A 164 9.29 2.65 7.61
C ILE A 164 8.58 3.74 8.38
N THR A 165 9.34 4.69 8.95
CA THR A 165 8.77 5.61 9.94
C THR A 165 9.24 7.07 9.80
N GLY A 166 8.32 8.01 9.98
CA GLY A 166 8.63 9.43 10.06
C GLY A 166 9.29 10.00 8.80
N ASN A 167 9.00 9.45 7.63
CA ASN A 167 9.47 9.95 6.35
C ASN A 167 8.43 10.86 5.69
N SER A 168 8.90 11.75 4.82
CA SER A 168 8.10 12.49 3.86
C SER A 168 8.34 11.90 2.47
N VAL A 169 7.40 11.14 1.94
CA VAL A 169 7.51 10.46 0.64
C VAL A 169 6.61 11.18 -0.34
N VAL A 170 7.19 11.99 -1.22
CA VAL A 170 6.43 12.98 -1.98
C VAL A 170 6.92 13.15 -3.41
N HIS A 171 5.99 13.43 -4.34
CA HIS A 171 6.28 13.71 -5.74
C HIS A 171 7.05 12.58 -6.44
N ASN A 172 6.66 11.34 -6.21
CA ASN A 172 7.15 10.18 -6.94
C ASN A 172 6.17 9.80 -8.04
N ASP A 173 6.67 9.27 -9.14
CA ASP A 173 5.96 9.02 -10.40
C ASP A 173 4.94 10.12 -10.76
N LEU A 174 5.43 11.24 -11.19
CA LEU A 174 4.61 12.40 -11.54
C LEU A 174 3.89 12.24 -12.90
N GLY A 175 3.20 11.14 -13.10
CA GLY A 175 2.33 10.95 -14.26
C GLY A 175 3.03 10.40 -15.50
N GLY A 176 3.72 9.30 -15.37
CA GLY A 176 4.24 8.53 -16.48
C GLY A 176 5.76 8.47 -16.55
N GLY A 177 6.41 8.53 -15.39
CA GLY A 177 7.83 8.24 -15.28
C GLY A 177 8.19 6.84 -15.74
N VAL A 178 7.28 5.89 -15.58
CA VAL A 178 7.38 4.53 -16.09
C VAL A 178 6.97 4.49 -17.56
N PRO A 179 7.85 4.06 -18.48
CA PRO A 179 7.49 3.99 -19.88
C PRO A 179 6.29 3.07 -20.12
N PRO A 180 5.29 3.48 -20.92
CA PRO A 180 4.22 2.59 -21.35
C PRO A 180 4.83 1.30 -21.89
N LYS A 181 4.37 0.13 -21.43
CA LYS A 181 4.91 -1.20 -21.75
C LYS A 181 6.22 -1.57 -21.03
N SER A 182 6.62 -0.84 -19.99
CA SER A 182 7.69 -1.35 -19.13
C SER A 182 7.22 -2.65 -18.47
N LYS A 183 8.13 -3.61 -18.41
CA LYS A 183 7.84 -4.91 -17.77
C LYS A 183 8.19 -4.85 -16.29
N TYR A 184 7.75 -3.81 -15.60
CA TYR A 184 7.91 -3.76 -14.16
C TYR A 184 7.11 -4.87 -13.53
N PHE A 185 7.71 -5.61 -12.63
CA PHE A 185 6.97 -6.65 -11.93
C PHE A 185 5.93 -6.02 -11.00
N GLU A 186 6.24 -4.88 -10.40
CA GLU A 186 5.35 -4.12 -9.52
C GLU A 186 4.11 -3.57 -10.24
N CYS A 187 4.20 -3.40 -11.55
CA CYS A 187 3.11 -2.91 -12.39
C CYS A 187 2.53 -3.98 -13.32
N ALA A 188 3.01 -5.21 -13.25
CA ALA A 188 2.65 -6.25 -14.21
C ALA A 188 1.18 -6.66 -14.15
N ALA A 189 0.53 -6.49 -13.00
CA ALA A 189 -0.89 -6.80 -12.81
C ALA A 189 -1.82 -5.63 -13.16
N GLU A 190 -1.34 -4.40 -13.10
CA GLU A 190 -2.16 -3.18 -13.25
C GLU A 190 -2.26 -2.70 -14.69
N GLY A 191 -1.43 -3.19 -15.57
CA GLY A 191 -1.53 -2.92 -16.99
C GLY A 191 -0.79 -1.67 -17.45
N THR A 192 -1.41 -0.80 -18.22
CA THR A 192 -0.72 0.23 -19.00
C THR A 192 -1.19 1.65 -18.72
N THR A 193 -1.86 1.89 -17.62
CA THR A 193 -2.34 3.22 -17.28
C THR A 193 -1.16 4.04 -16.73
N PRO A 194 -0.82 5.20 -17.30
CA PRO A 194 0.19 6.06 -16.72
C PRO A 194 -0.23 6.47 -15.31
N GLY A 195 0.68 6.29 -14.35
CA GLY A 195 0.42 6.62 -12.96
C GLY A 195 -0.01 5.47 -12.05
N ASP A 196 -0.32 4.29 -12.60
CA ASP A 196 -0.74 3.11 -11.81
C ASP A 196 0.41 2.47 -11.02
N CYS A 197 1.64 2.93 -11.15
CA CYS A 197 2.83 2.25 -10.67
C CYS A 197 3.80 3.18 -9.94
N GLY A 198 3.30 4.14 -9.24
CA GLY A 198 4.11 5.16 -8.60
C GLY A 198 3.65 5.49 -7.19
N GLU A 199 3.57 4.47 -6.36
CA GLU A 199 3.19 4.67 -4.97
C GLU A 199 4.31 5.33 -4.18
N GLY A 200 3.89 6.08 -3.15
CA GLY A 200 4.84 6.58 -2.17
C GLY A 200 5.56 5.45 -1.46
N VAL A 201 4.84 4.44 -0.97
CA VAL A 201 5.40 3.25 -0.30
C VAL A 201 4.70 1.99 -0.81
N HIS A 202 5.48 1.02 -1.30
CA HIS A 202 4.96 -0.24 -1.82
C HIS A 202 5.59 -1.47 -1.16
N PHE A 203 4.77 -2.35 -0.59
CA PHE A 203 5.13 -3.72 -0.22
C PHE A 203 4.69 -4.65 -1.35
N ALA A 204 5.60 -4.95 -2.28
CA ALA A 204 5.33 -5.62 -3.55
C ALA A 204 5.32 -7.17 -3.46
N GLY A 205 5.08 -7.71 -2.29
CA GLY A 205 4.99 -9.15 -2.07
C GLY A 205 6.17 -9.76 -1.34
N GLY A 206 5.89 -10.84 -0.60
CA GLY A 206 6.86 -11.46 0.28
C GLY A 206 7.22 -10.58 1.48
N VAL A 207 6.31 -9.75 1.99
CA VAL A 207 6.55 -8.86 3.13
C VAL A 207 5.57 -9.17 4.27
N ALA A 208 6.10 -9.45 5.46
CA ALA A 208 5.26 -9.77 6.59
C ALA A 208 5.78 -9.18 7.92
N ASN A 209 4.90 -9.05 8.91
CA ASN A 209 5.25 -8.59 10.26
C ASN A 209 6.09 -7.31 10.24
N SER A 210 5.68 -6.34 9.45
CA SER A 210 6.39 -5.09 9.19
C SER A 210 5.47 -3.91 9.42
N THR A 211 6.04 -2.72 9.60
CA THR A 211 5.29 -1.52 9.97
C THR A 211 5.60 -0.36 9.04
N ILE A 212 4.57 0.36 8.63
CA ILE A 212 4.63 1.65 7.96
C ILE A 212 3.91 2.65 8.87
N HIS A 213 4.63 3.54 9.57
CA HIS A 213 3.96 4.39 10.53
C HIS A 213 4.48 5.83 10.60
N GLY A 214 3.58 6.76 10.90
CA GLY A 214 3.93 8.17 11.10
C GLY A 214 4.56 8.85 9.89
N ASN A 215 4.35 8.34 8.67
CA ASN A 215 4.86 8.95 7.45
C ASN A 215 3.86 9.98 6.88
N TYR A 216 4.40 10.95 6.17
CA TYR A 216 3.66 11.83 5.28
C TYR A 216 3.87 11.36 3.84
N VAL A 217 2.81 10.79 3.22
CA VAL A 217 2.85 10.22 1.87
C VAL A 217 1.91 11.04 0.99
N ALA A 218 2.47 11.89 0.14
CA ALA A 218 1.64 12.87 -0.55
C ALA A 218 2.15 13.25 -1.94
N ASN A 219 1.19 13.61 -2.81
CA ASN A 219 1.49 14.08 -4.16
C ASN A 219 2.33 13.08 -4.97
N ASN A 220 2.18 11.79 -4.71
CA ASN A 220 2.65 10.71 -5.58
C ASN A 220 1.53 10.33 -6.56
N SER A 221 1.75 9.35 -7.40
CA SER A 221 0.68 8.74 -8.18
C SER A 221 -0.33 8.07 -7.26
N GLY A 222 0.08 7.07 -6.50
CA GLY A 222 -0.66 6.44 -5.41
C GLY A 222 0.01 6.64 -4.04
N GLY A 223 -0.67 6.24 -2.98
CA GLY A 223 -0.19 6.45 -1.61
C GLY A 223 0.63 5.29 -1.06
N ILE A 224 -0.01 4.32 -0.44
CA ILE A 224 0.60 3.13 0.15
C ILE A 224 -0.04 1.89 -0.48
N LEU A 225 0.77 1.01 -1.07
CA LEU A 225 0.32 -0.22 -1.69
C LEU A 225 0.86 -1.46 -0.96
N LEU A 226 -0.02 -2.43 -0.71
CA LEU A 226 0.35 -3.76 -0.24
C LEU A 226 -0.16 -4.78 -1.24
N SER A 227 0.72 -5.37 -2.05
CA SER A 227 0.37 -6.35 -3.07
C SER A 227 1.04 -7.71 -2.83
N ASP A 228 0.68 -8.71 -3.61
CA ASP A 228 1.26 -10.06 -3.57
C ASP A 228 1.99 -10.47 -4.86
N ASP A 229 2.55 -9.50 -5.59
CA ASP A 229 3.19 -9.69 -6.90
C ASP A 229 4.28 -10.77 -6.89
N VAL A 230 5.12 -10.77 -5.86
CA VAL A 230 6.24 -11.73 -5.71
C VAL A 230 6.15 -12.59 -4.46
N GLY A 231 4.96 -12.77 -3.91
CA GLY A 231 4.70 -13.62 -2.75
C GLY A 231 3.70 -12.99 -1.76
N PRO A 232 3.27 -13.70 -0.73
CA PRO A 232 2.23 -13.21 0.18
C PRO A 232 2.67 -11.98 0.97
N THR A 233 1.75 -11.03 1.17
CA THR A 233 1.94 -9.83 2.00
C THR A 233 0.95 -9.85 3.17
N HIS A 234 1.46 -10.03 4.40
CA HIS A 234 0.57 -10.30 5.51
C HIS A 234 1.09 -9.86 6.89
N ASN A 235 0.15 -9.67 7.83
CA ASN A 235 0.44 -9.29 9.22
C ASN A 235 1.22 -7.97 9.33
N ASN A 236 1.06 -7.06 8.39
CA ASN A 236 1.70 -5.75 8.43
C ASN A 236 0.80 -4.73 9.12
N LEU A 237 1.40 -3.72 9.73
CA LEU A 237 0.71 -2.62 10.38
C LEU A 237 0.99 -1.30 9.63
N ILE A 238 -0.08 -0.66 9.18
CA ILE A 238 -0.05 0.65 8.54
C ILE A 238 -0.77 1.63 9.48
N GLU A 239 -0.01 2.40 10.26
CA GLU A 239 -0.58 3.16 11.38
C GLU A 239 -0.14 4.62 11.42
N GLY A 240 -1.09 5.51 11.66
CA GLY A 240 -0.79 6.92 11.96
C GLY A 240 -0.13 7.69 10.81
N ASN A 241 -0.26 7.24 9.56
CA ASN A 241 0.25 7.95 8.41
C ASN A 241 -0.73 9.04 7.96
N THR A 242 -0.19 10.10 7.36
CA THR A 242 -0.98 11.05 6.56
C THR A 242 -0.75 10.73 5.09
N VAL A 243 -1.79 10.26 4.41
CA VAL A 243 -1.77 9.86 3.01
C VAL A 243 -2.72 10.77 2.24
N THR A 244 -2.18 11.71 1.46
CA THR A 244 -3.01 12.79 0.92
C THR A 244 -2.54 13.33 -0.42
N GLY A 245 -3.49 13.66 -1.28
CA GLY A 245 -3.19 14.32 -2.55
C GLY A 245 -2.43 13.43 -3.56
N ASN A 246 -2.48 12.12 -3.42
CA ASN A 246 -2.00 11.18 -4.42
C ASN A 246 -3.08 11.08 -5.49
N THR A 247 -2.91 11.84 -6.60
CA THR A 247 -4.06 12.28 -7.39
C THR A 247 -4.56 11.30 -8.42
N THR A 248 -3.76 10.29 -8.79
CA THR A 248 -4.08 9.36 -9.88
C THR A 248 -4.66 8.05 -9.38
N ASP A 249 -4.23 7.60 -8.21
CA ASP A 249 -4.63 6.33 -7.61
C ASP A 249 -5.03 6.50 -6.13
N CYS A 250 -5.23 5.41 -5.45
CA CYS A 250 -5.78 5.32 -4.10
C CYS A 250 -4.86 5.86 -3.01
N GLY A 251 -5.44 6.14 -1.84
CA GLY A 251 -4.66 6.47 -0.66
C GLY A 251 -3.92 5.26 -0.11
N ILE A 252 -4.64 4.19 0.24
CA ILE A 252 -4.07 2.93 0.70
C ILE A 252 -4.72 1.79 -0.07
N THR A 253 -3.91 1.02 -0.82
CA THR A 253 -4.37 -0.06 -1.70
C THR A 253 -3.92 -1.42 -1.19
N VAL A 254 -4.81 -2.40 -1.18
CA VAL A 254 -4.58 -3.77 -0.68
C VAL A 254 -5.14 -4.79 -1.68
N PRO A 255 -4.57 -4.89 -2.88
CA PRO A 255 -5.09 -5.76 -3.93
C PRO A 255 -4.48 -7.15 -3.89
N GLY A 256 -5.25 -8.14 -4.35
CA GLY A 256 -4.72 -9.43 -4.76
C GLY A 256 -4.36 -9.39 -6.24
N HIS A 257 -3.10 -9.51 -6.56
CA HIS A 257 -2.60 -9.53 -7.94
C HIS A 257 -2.28 -10.93 -8.42
N ASN A 258 -1.79 -11.80 -7.53
CA ASN A 258 -1.31 -13.12 -7.91
C ASN A 258 -2.46 -14.13 -8.09
N PRO A 259 -2.69 -14.65 -9.31
CA PRO A 259 -3.79 -15.58 -9.59
C PRO A 259 -3.60 -16.99 -8.98
N ASN A 260 -2.49 -17.23 -8.29
CA ASN A 260 -2.24 -18.46 -7.56
C ASN A 260 -2.54 -18.34 -6.05
N ALA A 261 -3.14 -17.22 -5.60
CA ALA A 261 -3.55 -17.06 -4.22
C ALA A 261 -4.67 -18.02 -3.80
N LEU A 262 -5.47 -18.49 -4.77
CA LEU A 262 -6.48 -19.52 -4.57
C LEU A 262 -6.17 -20.79 -5.35
N ASN A 263 -6.50 -21.93 -4.77
CA ASN A 263 -6.52 -23.18 -5.52
C ASN A 263 -7.77 -23.30 -6.42
N LYS A 264 -7.84 -24.34 -7.24
CA LYS A 264 -8.97 -24.58 -8.17
C LYS A 264 -10.35 -24.73 -7.50
N LYS A 265 -10.41 -24.86 -6.17
CA LYS A 265 -11.66 -24.92 -5.39
C LYS A 265 -11.99 -23.58 -4.72
N GLY A 266 -11.22 -22.51 -4.99
CA GLY A 266 -11.39 -21.21 -4.37
C GLY A 266 -10.90 -21.12 -2.91
N VAL A 267 -10.00 -22.02 -2.49
CA VAL A 267 -9.46 -22.01 -1.14
C VAL A 267 -8.12 -21.26 -1.13
N PRO A 268 -7.92 -20.28 -0.20
CA PRO A 268 -6.69 -19.54 -0.08
C PRO A 268 -5.44 -20.42 0.13
N GLN A 269 -4.36 -20.02 -0.49
CA GLN A 269 -3.04 -20.64 -0.40
C GLN A 269 -2.03 -19.65 0.22
N PRO A 270 -2.12 -19.36 1.52
CA PRO A 270 -1.38 -18.26 2.17
C PRO A 270 0.14 -18.41 2.12
N ALA A 271 0.66 -19.62 1.87
CA ALA A 271 2.10 -19.83 1.65
C ALA A 271 2.56 -19.51 0.23
N VAL A 272 1.64 -19.28 -0.70
CA VAL A 272 1.93 -19.03 -2.12
C VAL A 272 1.76 -17.56 -2.44
N ALA A 273 0.59 -17.00 -2.12
CA ALA A 273 0.23 -15.63 -2.43
C ALA A 273 -0.98 -15.17 -1.58
N GLY A 274 -1.40 -13.94 -1.80
CA GLY A 274 -2.51 -13.28 -1.12
C GLY A 274 -2.06 -12.14 -0.22
N VAL A 275 -2.96 -11.18 -0.02
CA VAL A 275 -2.74 -10.04 0.87
C VAL A 275 -3.69 -10.15 2.05
N TYR A 276 -3.19 -10.51 3.23
CA TYR A 276 -4.07 -10.90 4.33
C TYR A 276 -3.56 -10.53 5.72
N LYS A 277 -4.52 -10.35 6.65
CA LYS A 277 -4.25 -10.03 8.06
C LYS A 277 -3.40 -8.77 8.26
N ASN A 278 -3.49 -7.83 7.32
CA ASN A 278 -2.88 -6.52 7.49
C ASN A 278 -3.84 -5.61 8.28
N VAL A 279 -3.29 -4.68 9.02
CA VAL A 279 -4.03 -3.72 9.84
C VAL A 279 -3.74 -2.32 9.36
N ILE A 280 -4.79 -1.62 8.92
CA ILE A 280 -4.76 -0.21 8.49
C ILE A 280 -5.47 0.59 9.57
N LYS A 281 -4.70 1.32 10.40
CA LYS A 281 -5.25 1.89 11.63
C LYS A 281 -4.80 3.32 11.87
N GLY A 282 -5.75 4.18 12.27
CA GLY A 282 -5.45 5.53 12.74
C GLY A 282 -4.79 6.44 11.69
N ASN A 283 -4.94 6.16 10.41
CA ASN A 283 -4.39 6.99 9.34
C ASN A 283 -5.35 8.14 8.98
N VAL A 284 -4.78 9.21 8.43
CA VAL A 284 -5.52 10.29 7.75
C VAL A 284 -5.37 10.09 6.25
N VAL A 285 -6.45 9.77 5.55
CA VAL A 285 -6.43 9.38 4.13
C VAL A 285 -7.37 10.30 3.35
N THR A 286 -6.79 11.29 2.66
CA THR A 286 -7.59 12.38 2.10
C THR A 286 -7.15 12.81 0.71
N ASN A 287 -8.12 13.20 -0.13
CA ASN A 287 -7.88 13.81 -1.44
C ASN A 287 -7.01 12.94 -2.38
N ASN A 288 -7.13 11.63 -2.30
CA ASN A 288 -6.46 10.71 -3.20
C ASN A 288 -7.38 10.34 -4.37
N GLY A 289 -6.81 10.01 -5.52
CA GLY A 289 -7.52 9.57 -6.70
C GLY A 289 -8.45 10.58 -7.37
N VAL A 290 -8.37 11.85 -7.02
CA VAL A 290 -9.30 12.90 -7.51
C VAL A 290 -9.12 13.27 -8.98
N LYS A 291 -8.11 12.75 -9.65
CA LYS A 291 -7.86 12.90 -11.10
C LYS A 291 -7.83 11.55 -11.83
N GLY A 292 -8.08 10.49 -11.13
CA GLY A 292 -8.14 9.13 -11.61
C GLY A 292 -9.12 8.34 -10.76
N GLU A 293 -9.06 7.04 -10.76
CA GLU A 293 -9.99 6.14 -10.05
C GLU A 293 -9.40 5.72 -8.70
N GLY A 294 -9.35 6.62 -7.71
CA GLY A 294 -8.69 6.31 -6.44
C GLY A 294 -9.56 6.43 -5.19
N ALA A 295 -9.71 5.34 -4.46
CA ALA A 295 -10.39 5.29 -3.17
C ALA A 295 -9.51 5.81 -2.02
N GLY A 296 -10.14 6.09 -0.87
CA GLY A 296 -9.37 6.31 0.35
C GLY A 296 -8.62 5.06 0.76
N VAL A 297 -9.34 3.96 0.99
CA VAL A 297 -8.79 2.62 1.21
C VAL A 297 -9.42 1.66 0.21
N LEU A 298 -8.58 0.88 -0.47
CA LEU A 298 -8.99 -0.02 -1.53
C LEU A 298 -8.64 -1.48 -1.22
N PHE A 299 -9.60 -2.39 -1.41
CA PHE A 299 -9.38 -3.83 -1.54
C PHE A 299 -9.81 -4.27 -2.93
N ALA A 300 -8.90 -4.81 -3.72
CA ALA A 300 -9.16 -5.15 -5.11
C ALA A 300 -8.74 -6.58 -5.44
N ASN A 301 -9.56 -7.26 -6.23
CA ASN A 301 -9.19 -8.51 -6.91
C ASN A 301 -9.53 -8.38 -8.39
N ALA A 302 -8.50 -8.19 -9.22
CA ALA A 302 -8.69 -7.89 -10.63
C ALA A 302 -9.03 -9.11 -11.48
N GLN A 303 -8.78 -10.33 -10.99
CA GLN A 303 -8.92 -11.56 -11.75
C GLN A 303 -9.15 -12.79 -10.87
N ALA A 304 -9.65 -13.84 -11.48
CA ALA A 304 -9.84 -15.13 -10.80
C ALA A 304 -8.52 -15.68 -10.24
N GLY A 305 -8.61 -16.25 -9.05
CA GLY A 305 -7.49 -16.84 -8.34
C GLY A 305 -6.79 -15.90 -7.39
N THR A 306 -7.13 -14.63 -7.39
CA THR A 306 -6.53 -13.62 -6.49
C THR A 306 -7.26 -13.53 -5.15
N ALA A 307 -6.55 -13.03 -4.11
CA ALA A 307 -7.10 -12.97 -2.76
C ALA A 307 -6.52 -11.82 -1.93
N SER A 308 -7.42 -11.04 -1.30
CA SER A 308 -7.10 -10.02 -0.31
C SER A 308 -8.10 -10.11 0.85
N TYR A 309 -7.78 -10.79 1.94
CA TYR A 309 -8.73 -11.28 2.94
C TYR A 309 -8.24 -11.10 4.38
N ASP A 310 -9.16 -11.18 5.35
CA ASP A 310 -8.86 -11.05 6.79
C ASP A 310 -8.13 -9.73 7.16
N ASN A 311 -8.24 -8.67 6.37
CA ASN A 311 -7.61 -7.38 6.68
C ASN A 311 -8.54 -6.52 7.55
N LEU A 312 -7.96 -5.58 8.30
CA LEU A 312 -8.69 -4.69 9.20
C LEU A 312 -8.43 -3.21 8.84
N VAL A 313 -9.51 -2.46 8.64
CA VAL A 313 -9.50 -1.00 8.51
C VAL A 313 -10.16 -0.40 9.74
N GLN A 314 -9.38 0.22 10.62
CA GLN A 314 -9.87 0.65 11.92
C GLN A 314 -9.43 2.06 12.31
N GLY A 315 -10.37 2.89 12.76
CA GLY A 315 -10.06 4.17 13.40
C GLY A 315 -9.40 5.19 12.48
N ASN A 316 -9.55 5.07 11.15
CA ASN A 316 -9.00 6.02 10.19
C ASN A 316 -9.95 7.21 9.98
N TYR A 317 -9.39 8.35 9.59
CA TYR A 317 -10.14 9.47 9.02
C TYR A 317 -9.99 9.43 7.50
N ILE A 318 -11.10 9.33 6.75
CA ILE A 318 -11.11 9.10 5.30
C ILE A 318 -12.08 10.09 4.65
N ALA A 319 -11.57 11.01 3.82
CA ALA A 319 -12.42 12.01 3.17
C ALA A 319 -11.80 12.63 1.91
N GLY A 320 -12.63 13.08 0.99
CA GLY A 320 -12.19 13.84 -0.19
C GLY A 320 -11.56 13.00 -1.29
N ASN A 321 -11.71 11.68 -1.26
CA ASN A 321 -11.08 10.79 -2.24
C ASN A 321 -11.94 10.67 -3.52
N GLY A 322 -11.30 10.29 -4.62
CA GLY A 322 -11.93 10.17 -5.94
C GLY A 322 -13.05 9.14 -5.96
N LEU A 323 -12.79 7.91 -5.54
CA LEU A 323 -13.81 6.89 -5.32
C LEU A 323 -14.36 6.92 -3.89
N ALA A 324 -15.18 5.95 -3.50
CA ALA A 324 -15.73 5.85 -2.16
C ALA A 324 -14.64 5.77 -1.08
N GLY A 325 -14.97 6.20 0.13
CA GLY A 325 -13.99 6.28 1.22
C GLY A 325 -13.30 4.95 1.50
N VAL A 326 -14.06 3.88 1.64
CA VAL A 326 -13.56 2.50 1.59
C VAL A 326 -14.26 1.78 0.45
N THR A 327 -13.48 1.27 -0.45
CA THR A 327 -13.99 0.59 -1.65
C THR A 327 -13.51 -0.86 -1.68
N MET A 328 -14.37 -1.80 -2.06
CA MET A 328 -14.06 -3.24 -2.17
C MET A 328 -14.73 -3.82 -3.40
N HIS A 329 -14.03 -4.53 -4.31
CA HIS A 329 -14.61 -5.12 -5.53
C HIS A 329 -14.07 -6.51 -5.95
N ALA A 330 -14.87 -7.47 -6.36
CA ALA A 330 -14.53 -8.69 -7.12
C ALA A 330 -15.04 -8.58 -8.54
N HIS A 331 -14.17 -8.76 -9.50
CA HIS A 331 -14.52 -8.57 -10.90
C HIS A 331 -15.04 -9.82 -11.59
N THR A 332 -14.70 -10.99 -11.06
CA THR A 332 -15.02 -12.25 -11.72
C THR A 332 -16.53 -12.52 -11.70
N ILE A 333 -17.09 -12.62 -12.89
CA ILE A 333 -18.52 -12.93 -13.13
C ILE A 333 -18.74 -14.36 -13.62
N LYS A 334 -17.68 -15.08 -13.99
CA LYS A 334 -17.79 -16.41 -14.59
C LYS A 334 -18.01 -17.49 -13.53
N LYS A 335 -19.01 -18.35 -13.73
CA LYS A 335 -19.27 -19.50 -12.86
C LYS A 335 -18.05 -20.41 -12.75
N GLY A 336 -17.66 -20.75 -11.51
CA GLY A 336 -16.51 -21.61 -11.22
C GLY A 336 -15.17 -20.89 -11.19
N GLN A 337 -15.14 -19.60 -11.36
CA GLN A 337 -13.99 -18.75 -11.07
C GLN A 337 -14.19 -18.11 -9.69
N PHE A 338 -13.11 -18.00 -8.92
CA PHE A 338 -13.15 -17.53 -7.54
C PHE A 338 -12.17 -16.39 -7.34
N GLU A 339 -12.59 -15.45 -6.56
CA GLU A 339 -11.77 -14.41 -5.91
C GLU A 339 -12.09 -14.46 -4.43
N ASP A 340 -11.14 -14.16 -3.54
CA ASP A 340 -11.42 -14.19 -2.11
C ASP A 340 -11.00 -12.88 -1.43
N LEU A 341 -11.96 -12.34 -0.69
CA LEU A 341 -11.74 -11.20 0.20
C LEU A 341 -12.50 -11.39 1.51
N SER A 342 -12.66 -12.64 1.91
CA SER A 342 -13.36 -13.00 3.14
C SER A 342 -12.70 -12.38 4.39
N GLY A 343 -13.51 -12.14 5.41
CA GLY A 343 -13.02 -11.70 6.72
C GLY A 343 -12.51 -10.27 6.82
N ASN A 344 -12.60 -9.47 5.77
CA ASN A 344 -12.24 -8.05 5.86
C ASN A 344 -13.20 -7.30 6.79
N VAL A 345 -12.65 -6.41 7.62
CA VAL A 345 -13.38 -5.67 8.65
C VAL A 345 -13.15 -4.17 8.49
N ILE A 346 -14.20 -3.40 8.40
CA ILE A 346 -14.20 -1.93 8.34
C ILE A 346 -14.91 -1.41 9.60
N THR A 347 -14.15 -0.92 10.58
CA THR A 347 -14.76 -0.59 11.87
C THR A 347 -14.17 0.67 12.52
N GLY A 348 -15.03 1.44 13.17
CA GLY A 348 -14.61 2.60 13.98
C GLY A 348 -13.97 3.74 13.19
N ASN A 349 -14.15 3.81 11.86
CA ASN A 349 -13.59 4.87 11.04
C ASN A 349 -14.51 6.10 11.03
N ALA A 350 -13.92 7.28 10.85
CA ALA A 350 -14.62 8.50 10.51
C ALA A 350 -14.50 8.72 8.99
N ILE A 351 -15.61 8.51 8.27
CA ILE A 351 -15.68 8.58 6.81
C ILE A 351 -16.49 9.79 6.40
N GLY A 352 -15.83 10.80 5.86
CA GLY A 352 -16.43 12.02 5.36
C GLY A 352 -16.96 11.87 3.92
N LYS A 353 -17.07 12.98 3.20
CA LYS A 353 -17.49 13.01 1.81
C LYS A 353 -16.42 12.41 0.89
N ASN A 354 -16.79 11.43 0.07
CA ASN A 354 -15.91 10.76 -0.88
C ASN A 354 -16.65 10.50 -2.21
N ASN A 355 -15.98 9.91 -3.19
CA ASN A 355 -16.43 9.72 -4.58
C ASN A 355 -16.55 11.06 -5.30
N LEU A 356 -15.41 11.72 -5.53
CA LEU A 356 -15.35 13.11 -5.96
C LEU A 356 -14.63 13.34 -7.29
N ASP A 357 -14.19 12.29 -7.99
CA ASP A 357 -13.45 12.42 -9.26
C ASP A 357 -14.34 12.95 -10.41
N GLY A 358 -15.66 12.77 -10.30
CA GLY A 358 -16.63 13.18 -11.31
C GLY A 358 -16.70 12.23 -12.51
N ASP A 359 -16.07 11.07 -12.44
CA ASP A 359 -16.21 10.02 -13.44
C ASP A 359 -17.59 9.36 -13.32
N THR A 360 -18.17 8.90 -14.41
CA THR A 360 -19.45 8.23 -14.49
C THR A 360 -19.32 6.73 -14.80
N LEU A 361 -18.15 6.15 -14.61
CA LEU A 361 -17.84 4.77 -15.00
C LEU A 361 -17.51 3.83 -13.84
N ASP A 362 -17.35 4.36 -12.64
CA ASP A 362 -16.94 3.61 -11.45
C ASP A 362 -18.05 2.78 -10.83
N GLY A 363 -19.26 3.03 -11.20
CA GLY A 363 -20.38 2.30 -10.64
C GLY A 363 -20.72 1.07 -11.48
N PRO A 364 -20.96 -0.07 -10.85
CA PRO A 364 -21.83 -1.07 -11.44
C PRO A 364 -23.21 -0.43 -11.65
N PRO A 365 -24.16 -1.08 -12.36
CA PRO A 365 -25.52 -0.59 -12.43
C PRO A 365 -26.11 -0.42 -11.02
N GLY A 366 -25.85 0.70 -10.43
CA GLY A 366 -26.10 1.12 -9.05
C GLY A 366 -26.20 2.63 -8.96
N PRO A 367 -26.01 3.23 -7.80
CA PRO A 367 -25.93 4.68 -7.74
C PRO A 367 -24.82 5.13 -8.67
N SER A 368 -25.10 6.14 -9.47
CA SER A 368 -24.11 6.67 -10.40
C SER A 368 -22.93 7.21 -9.61
N ASP A 369 -21.81 7.21 -10.20
CA ASP A 369 -20.51 7.62 -9.71
C ASP A 369 -20.47 9.09 -9.32
N LEU A 370 -21.39 9.87 -9.85
CA LEU A 370 -21.63 11.25 -9.39
C LEU A 370 -22.24 11.32 -7.99
N VAL A 371 -22.57 10.17 -7.39
CA VAL A 371 -23.14 10.08 -6.05
C VAL A 371 -22.04 9.86 -5.03
N THR A 372 -21.85 10.81 -4.16
CA THR A 372 -20.90 10.68 -3.06
C THR A 372 -21.23 9.51 -2.15
N THR A 373 -20.24 8.67 -1.86
CA THR A 373 -20.41 7.38 -1.18
C THR A 373 -19.33 7.17 -0.11
N GLY A 374 -19.76 6.75 1.08
CA GLY A 374 -18.86 6.49 2.19
C GLY A 374 -18.12 5.16 2.06
N VAL A 375 -18.87 4.07 1.92
CA VAL A 375 -18.36 2.71 1.73
C VAL A 375 -19.06 2.07 0.55
N LEU A 376 -18.29 1.54 -0.38
CA LEU A 376 -18.80 0.84 -1.56
C LEU A 376 -18.28 -0.59 -1.55
N VAL A 377 -19.19 -1.53 -1.77
CA VAL A 377 -18.89 -2.94 -1.71
C VAL A 377 -19.54 -3.67 -2.87
N PHE A 378 -18.73 -4.04 -3.89
CA PHE A 378 -19.18 -4.67 -5.14
C PHE A 378 -18.69 -6.11 -5.30
N SER A 379 -19.49 -6.96 -5.92
CA SER A 379 -19.08 -8.24 -6.50
C SER A 379 -19.76 -8.52 -7.83
N GLY A 380 -18.99 -8.92 -8.81
CA GLY A 380 -19.49 -9.35 -10.11
C GLY A 380 -20.23 -10.70 -10.07
N GLY A 381 -19.86 -11.59 -9.17
CA GLY A 381 -20.48 -12.94 -9.12
C GLY A 381 -20.08 -13.78 -7.91
N THR A 382 -18.92 -13.52 -7.33
CA THR A 382 -18.47 -14.23 -6.13
C THR A 382 -19.30 -13.81 -4.92
N ARG A 383 -19.67 -14.78 -4.08
CA ARG A 383 -20.35 -14.47 -2.84
C ARG A 383 -19.40 -13.74 -1.88
N VAL A 384 -19.89 -12.68 -1.33
CA VAL A 384 -19.14 -11.74 -0.58
C VAL A 384 -19.80 -11.46 0.75
N THR A 385 -19.05 -11.44 1.87
CA THR A 385 -19.50 -10.82 3.11
C THR A 385 -18.37 -10.03 3.77
N VAL A 386 -18.71 -9.02 4.49
CA VAL A 386 -17.80 -8.07 5.14
C VAL A 386 -18.41 -7.64 6.47
N VAL A 387 -17.57 -7.26 7.43
CA VAL A 387 -18.04 -6.58 8.64
C VAL A 387 -17.86 -5.09 8.45
N ILE A 388 -18.96 -4.33 8.50
CA ILE A 388 -18.96 -2.86 8.46
C ILE A 388 -19.68 -2.37 9.72
N SER A 389 -18.91 -1.90 10.70
CA SER A 389 -19.46 -1.66 12.04
C SER A 389 -18.85 -0.44 12.72
N HIS A 390 -19.62 0.24 13.55
CA HIS A 390 -19.16 1.35 14.40
C HIS A 390 -18.47 2.49 13.66
N ASN A 391 -18.70 2.65 12.36
CA ASN A 391 -18.17 3.78 11.61
C ASN A 391 -19.08 4.99 11.77
N PHE A 392 -18.48 6.18 11.80
CA PHE A 392 -19.19 7.44 11.65
C PHE A 392 -19.06 7.88 10.18
N ILE A 393 -20.16 7.82 9.44
CA ILE A 393 -20.21 8.14 8.01
C ILE A 393 -21.01 9.43 7.81
N SER A 394 -20.43 10.41 7.13
CA SER A 394 -21.05 11.73 7.04
C SER A 394 -20.90 12.39 5.66
N ASN A 395 -21.86 13.28 5.35
CA ASN A 395 -21.83 14.16 4.18
C ASN A 395 -21.77 13.41 2.83
N ASN A 396 -22.43 12.26 2.74
CA ASN A 396 -22.54 11.49 1.50
C ASN A 396 -23.99 11.33 1.06
N MET A 397 -24.24 11.18 -0.23
CA MET A 397 -25.55 10.80 -0.73
C MET A 397 -25.88 9.37 -0.31
N VAL A 398 -24.89 8.46 -0.39
CA VAL A 398 -25.00 7.07 0.07
C VAL A 398 -23.98 6.82 1.17
N GLY A 399 -24.42 6.29 2.30
CA GLY A 399 -23.52 5.92 3.39
C GLY A 399 -22.75 4.64 3.07
N ILE A 400 -23.47 3.55 2.86
CA ILE A 400 -22.93 2.24 2.50
C ILE A 400 -23.71 1.72 1.29
N TRP A 401 -23.00 1.37 0.21
CA TRP A 401 -23.59 0.74 -0.96
C TRP A 401 -23.09 -0.70 -1.09
N LEU A 402 -24.02 -1.63 -1.30
CA LEU A 402 -23.75 -3.07 -1.39
C LEU A 402 -24.38 -3.66 -2.65
N SER A 403 -23.63 -4.37 -3.50
CA SER A 403 -24.18 -5.10 -4.62
C SER A 403 -24.76 -6.47 -4.19
N LYS A 404 -25.54 -7.11 -5.05
CA LYS A 404 -25.70 -8.58 -5.00
C LYS A 404 -24.37 -9.22 -5.41
N PRO A 405 -23.93 -10.28 -4.85
CA PRO A 405 -24.35 -11.12 -3.74
C PRO A 405 -23.65 -10.80 -2.40
N VAL A 406 -23.48 -9.53 -2.08
CA VAL A 406 -22.84 -9.09 -0.84
C VAL A 406 -23.65 -9.45 0.39
N LYS A 407 -22.99 -9.96 1.41
CA LYS A 407 -23.52 -10.06 2.77
C LYS A 407 -22.66 -9.25 3.73
N ALA A 408 -23.13 -8.11 4.16
CA ALA A 408 -22.52 -7.31 5.19
C ALA A 408 -23.11 -7.62 6.57
N SER A 409 -22.31 -7.57 7.60
CA SER A 409 -22.74 -7.63 9.01
C SER A 409 -22.30 -6.39 9.76
N GLY A 410 -22.91 -6.15 10.94
CA GLY A 410 -22.59 -4.99 11.79
C GLY A 410 -23.21 -3.67 11.31
N LEU A 411 -23.97 -3.66 10.24
CA LEU A 411 -24.51 -2.45 9.60
C LEU A 411 -25.26 -1.53 10.55
N ALA A 412 -26.06 -2.08 11.46
CA ALA A 412 -26.89 -1.32 12.41
C ALA A 412 -26.07 -0.55 13.45
N THR A 413 -24.78 -0.82 13.59
CA THR A 413 -23.92 -0.14 14.58
C THR A 413 -23.21 1.09 14.01
N ASN A 414 -23.38 1.39 12.71
CA ASN A 414 -22.82 2.58 12.09
C ASN A 414 -23.69 3.80 12.38
N VAL A 415 -23.06 4.96 12.51
CA VAL A 415 -23.72 6.24 12.72
C VAL A 415 -23.63 7.06 11.44
N PHE A 416 -24.77 7.57 10.98
CA PHE A 416 -24.89 8.37 9.77
C PHE A 416 -25.27 9.81 10.11
N SER A 417 -24.58 10.78 9.53
CA SER A 417 -24.84 12.21 9.72
C SER A 417 -24.82 12.93 8.37
N ASN A 418 -25.89 13.61 8.02
CA ASN A 418 -26.04 14.25 6.70
C ASN A 418 -25.80 13.27 5.55
N VAL A 419 -26.48 12.13 5.61
CA VAL A 419 -26.45 11.05 4.60
C VAL A 419 -27.87 10.81 4.12
N ASN A 420 -28.12 10.94 2.81
CA ASN A 420 -29.46 10.82 2.25
C ASN A 420 -29.98 9.37 2.29
N THR A 421 -29.13 8.44 1.93
CA THR A 421 -29.44 7.01 1.94
C THR A 421 -28.39 6.30 2.79
N PRO A 422 -28.68 5.99 4.06
CA PRO A 422 -27.71 5.36 4.95
C PRO A 422 -27.14 4.06 4.41
N ILE A 423 -27.99 3.19 3.91
CA ILE A 423 -27.60 1.89 3.32
C ILE A 423 -28.41 1.67 2.05
N SER A 424 -27.74 1.32 0.94
CA SER A 424 -28.33 1.08 -0.37
C SER A 424 -27.85 -0.23 -0.96
N GLY A 425 -28.62 -0.77 -1.90
CA GLY A 425 -28.31 -2.01 -2.61
C GLY A 425 -29.28 -3.15 -2.30
N ASN A 426 -29.04 -4.30 -2.91
CA ASN A 426 -29.89 -5.46 -2.70
C ASN A 426 -29.34 -6.33 -1.57
N HIS A 427 -29.89 -6.20 -0.40
CA HIS A 427 -29.60 -7.00 0.79
C HIS A 427 -30.20 -8.39 0.71
#